data_2650d5672ff5e2d506ef28b00dd3a761
#
_entry.id   2650d5672ff5e2d506ef28b00dd3a761
#
_cell.length_a   1.000
_cell.length_b   1.000
_cell.length_c   1.000
_cell.angle_alpha   90.00
_cell.angle_beta   90.00
_cell.angle_gamma   90.00
#
_symmetry.space_group_name_H-M   'P 1'
#
loop_
_entity.id
_entity.type
_entity.pdbx_description
1 polymer ?
#
loop_
_entity_poly.entity_id
_entity_poly.type
_entity_poly.pdbx_seq_one_letter_code
_entity_poly.pdbx_strand_id
1 'polypeptide(L)'
;MLTDVKNTDLFYIYYEKWITVYKEGAIRKVTLDKYLMTQRWLKKLVPELRICDMTRITYQQLLNDYALFHEKQTTMDFHHQLKGAILDAVDEGLLDRATGAAARGNP
;
A
#
# COMPACT_ATOMS: atom_id res chain seq x y z
N MET A 1 15.71 6.08 -0.72
CA MET A 1 15.42 5.24 -1.86
C MET A 1 15.41 3.78 -1.48
N LEU A 2 14.52 3.00 -2.07
CA LEU A 2 14.29 1.61 -1.67
C LEU A 2 15.10 0.65 -2.54
N THR A 3 16.42 0.79 -2.51
CA THR A 3 17.31 0.08 -3.44
C THR A 3 17.43 -1.41 -3.18
N ASP A 4 17.07 -1.87 -1.98
CA ASP A 4 17.15 -3.29 -1.62
C ASP A 4 15.82 -4.02 -1.80
N VAL A 5 14.79 -3.33 -2.29
CA VAL A 5 13.48 -3.93 -2.50
C VAL A 5 13.38 -4.53 -3.90
N LYS A 6 12.84 -5.74 -3.97
CA LYS A 6 12.59 -6.45 -5.23
C LYS A 6 11.10 -6.65 -5.42
N ASN A 7 10.68 -6.79 -6.68
CA ASN A 7 9.25 -6.99 -6.96
C ASN A 7 8.72 -8.32 -6.43
N THR A 8 9.59 -9.25 -6.06
CA THR A 8 9.18 -10.51 -5.44
C THR A 8 9.03 -10.42 -3.93
N ASP A 9 9.34 -9.26 -3.34
CA ASP A 9 9.18 -9.05 -1.90
C ASP A 9 7.69 -8.93 -1.55
N LEU A 10 7.37 -9.25 -0.30
CA LEU A 10 6.01 -9.13 0.17
C LEU A 10 5.59 -7.66 0.24
N PHE A 11 4.35 -7.40 -0.16
CA PHE A 11 3.86 -6.04 -0.24
C PHE A 11 3.85 -5.32 1.11
N TYR A 12 3.42 -6.00 2.19
CA TYR A 12 3.40 -5.35 3.50
C TYR A 12 4.80 -5.01 4.01
N ILE A 13 5.80 -5.79 3.62
CA ILE A 13 7.19 -5.50 3.98
C ILE A 13 7.69 -4.29 3.20
N TYR A 14 7.36 -4.23 1.92
CA TYR A 14 7.67 -3.04 1.09
C TYR A 14 7.04 -1.79 1.71
N TYR A 15 5.77 -1.90 2.10
CA TYR A 15 5.04 -0.77 2.66
C TYR A 15 5.70 -0.28 3.95
N GLU A 16 6.15 -1.20 4.79
CA GLU A 16 6.86 -0.84 6.02
C GLU A 16 8.13 -0.06 5.72
N LYS A 17 8.91 -0.54 4.75
CA LYS A 17 10.13 0.16 4.33
C LYS A 17 9.81 1.53 3.74
N TRP A 18 8.73 1.61 2.97
CA TRP A 18 8.29 2.86 2.37
C TRP A 18 7.94 3.89 3.46
N ILE A 19 7.24 3.48 4.51
CA ILE A 19 6.93 4.36 5.63
C ILE A 19 8.23 4.87 6.27
N THR A 20 9.15 3.97 6.53
CA THR A 20 10.41 4.30 7.19
C THR A 20 11.21 5.32 6.37
N VAL A 21 11.25 5.14 5.06
CA VAL A 21 12.06 6.01 4.20
C VAL A 21 11.40 7.38 3.96
N TYR A 22 10.10 7.38 3.71
CA TYR A 22 9.42 8.59 3.23
C TYR A 22 8.56 9.30 4.28
N LYS A 23 8.14 8.62 5.32
CA LYS A 23 7.18 9.20 6.27
C LYS A 23 7.76 9.39 7.66
N GLU A 24 8.55 8.45 8.14
CA GLU A 24 9.10 8.54 9.48
C GLU A 24 10.01 9.77 9.59
N GLY A 25 9.73 10.59 10.59
CA GLY A 25 10.48 11.83 10.79
C GLY A 25 10.00 13.01 9.94
N ALA A 26 9.17 12.76 8.94
CA ALA A 26 8.66 13.81 8.03
C ALA A 26 7.23 14.21 8.35
N ILE A 27 6.53 13.43 9.15
CA ILE A 27 5.13 13.68 9.50
C ILE A 27 4.92 13.57 11.00
N ARG A 28 3.78 14.05 11.48
CA ARG A 28 3.45 13.98 12.89
C ARG A 28 3.26 12.53 13.33
N LYS A 29 3.54 12.27 14.61
CA LYS A 29 3.39 10.93 15.17
C LYS A 29 1.98 10.37 14.99
N VAL A 30 0.96 11.19 15.16
CA VAL A 30 -0.42 10.72 15.03
C VAL A 30 -0.72 10.25 13.60
N THR A 31 -0.14 10.92 12.61
CA THR A 31 -0.29 10.52 11.21
C THR A 31 0.54 9.28 10.92
N LEU A 32 1.75 9.23 11.46
CA LEU A 32 2.60 8.05 11.31
C LEU A 32 1.91 6.81 11.88
N ASP A 33 1.26 6.94 13.03
CA ASP A 33 0.54 5.82 13.63
C ASP A 33 -0.56 5.27 12.71
N LYS A 34 -1.20 6.15 11.93
CA LYS A 34 -2.20 5.70 10.96
C LYS A 34 -1.57 4.87 9.83
N TYR A 35 -0.41 5.29 9.35
CA TYR A 35 0.33 4.51 8.34
C TYR A 35 0.76 3.16 8.90
N LEU A 36 1.20 3.12 10.15
CA LEU A 36 1.60 1.87 10.78
C LEU A 36 0.40 0.94 10.98
N MET A 37 -0.76 1.50 11.29
CA MET A 37 -1.98 0.72 11.40
C MET A 37 -2.35 0.10 10.04
N THR A 38 -2.22 0.87 8.97
CA THR A 38 -2.45 0.38 7.62
C THR A 38 -1.51 -0.79 7.30
N GLN A 39 -0.24 -0.67 7.68
CA GLN A 39 0.73 -1.74 7.48
C GLN A 39 0.32 -3.02 8.21
N ARG A 40 -0.17 -2.90 9.44
CA ARG A 40 -0.63 -4.05 10.20
C ARG A 40 -1.82 -4.74 9.51
N TRP A 41 -2.74 -3.96 8.95
CA TRP A 41 -3.87 -4.51 8.22
C TRP A 41 -3.44 -5.21 6.94
N LEU A 42 -2.44 -4.67 6.24
CA LEU A 42 -1.88 -5.35 5.08
C LEU A 42 -1.32 -6.71 5.46
N LYS A 43 -0.57 -6.76 6.54
CA LYS A 43 -0.01 -8.01 7.03
C LYS A 43 -1.09 -9.00 7.42
N LYS A 44 -2.20 -8.52 7.95
CA LYS A 44 -3.32 -9.36 8.36
C LYS A 44 -4.14 -9.88 7.19
N LEU A 45 -4.43 -9.01 6.22
CA LEU A 45 -5.33 -9.35 5.11
C LEU A 45 -4.60 -10.02 3.95
N VAL A 46 -3.39 -9.59 3.64
CA VAL A 46 -2.65 -10.10 2.48
C VAL A 46 -1.19 -10.41 2.85
N PRO A 47 -0.99 -11.32 3.82
CA PRO A 47 0.37 -11.59 4.31
C PRO A 47 1.29 -12.22 3.28
N GLU A 48 0.74 -12.83 2.23
CA GLU A 48 1.54 -13.52 1.22
C GLU A 48 1.56 -12.80 -0.12
N LEU A 49 0.92 -11.63 -0.20
CA LEU A 49 0.89 -10.87 -1.44
C LEU A 49 2.26 -10.26 -1.73
N ARG A 50 2.82 -10.60 -2.89
CA ARG A 50 4.07 -10.02 -3.34
C ARG A 50 3.76 -8.79 -4.20
N ILE A 51 4.72 -7.88 -4.29
CA ILE A 51 4.53 -6.67 -5.10
C ILE A 51 4.14 -7.03 -6.51
N CYS A 52 4.85 -8.00 -7.13
CA CYS A 52 4.59 -8.40 -8.51
C CYS A 52 3.23 -9.05 -8.72
N ASP A 53 2.60 -9.51 -7.64
CA ASP A 53 1.29 -10.15 -7.72
C ASP A 53 0.14 -9.16 -7.54
N MET A 54 0.45 -7.90 -7.31
CA MET A 54 -0.56 -6.86 -7.15
C MET A 54 -1.19 -6.53 -8.50
N THR A 55 -2.46 -6.86 -8.67
CA THR A 55 -3.22 -6.55 -9.86
C THR A 55 -4.39 -5.65 -9.49
N ARG A 56 -5.09 -5.14 -10.49
CA ARG A 56 -6.31 -4.37 -10.31
C ARG A 56 -7.31 -5.12 -9.42
N ILE A 57 -7.54 -6.38 -9.76
CA ILE A 57 -8.52 -7.21 -9.06
C ILE A 57 -8.07 -7.47 -7.64
N THR A 58 -6.79 -7.80 -7.47
CA THR A 58 -6.22 -8.07 -6.14
C THR A 58 -6.35 -6.84 -5.25
N TYR A 59 -6.07 -5.67 -5.79
CA TYR A 59 -6.17 -4.43 -5.02
C TYR A 59 -7.63 -4.14 -4.64
N GLN A 60 -8.55 -4.30 -5.58
CA GLN A 60 -9.97 -4.09 -5.28
C GLN A 60 -10.47 -5.07 -4.22
N GLN A 61 -10.00 -6.32 -4.30
CA GLN A 61 -10.35 -7.33 -3.30
C GLN A 61 -9.85 -6.92 -1.93
N LEU A 62 -8.63 -6.39 -1.85
CA LEU A 62 -8.07 -5.91 -0.60
C LEU A 62 -8.93 -4.78 -0.02
N LEU A 63 -9.35 -3.83 -0.83
CA LEU A 63 -10.21 -2.75 -0.37
C LEU A 63 -11.55 -3.28 0.13
N ASN A 64 -12.12 -4.24 -0.58
CA ASN A 64 -13.39 -4.84 -0.17
C ASN A 64 -13.26 -5.56 1.17
N ASP A 65 -12.16 -6.30 1.36
CA ASP A 65 -11.91 -7.02 2.61
C ASP A 65 -11.72 -6.05 3.77
N TYR A 66 -10.99 -4.98 3.53
CA TYR A 66 -10.80 -3.95 4.56
C TYR A 66 -12.12 -3.30 4.94
N ALA A 67 -12.97 -3.04 3.95
CA ALA A 67 -14.26 -2.39 4.16
C ALA A 67 -15.23 -3.22 5.01
N LEU A 68 -15.02 -4.53 5.10
CA LEU A 68 -15.84 -5.37 5.95
C LEU A 68 -15.69 -5.02 7.44
N PHE A 69 -14.57 -4.43 7.81
CA PHE A 69 -14.25 -4.12 9.21
C PHE A 69 -14.20 -2.63 9.51
N HIS A 70 -14.42 -1.78 8.51
CA HIS A 70 -14.24 -0.33 8.66
C HIS A 70 -15.33 0.41 7.93
N GLU A 71 -15.60 1.62 8.38
CA GLU A 71 -16.55 2.48 7.69
C GLU A 71 -15.94 3.11 6.44
N LYS A 72 -16.79 3.74 5.64
CA LYS A 72 -16.40 4.27 4.34
C LYS A 72 -15.23 5.25 4.41
N GLN A 73 -15.27 6.20 5.35
CA GLN A 73 -14.21 7.20 5.46
C GLN A 73 -12.87 6.55 5.81
N THR A 74 -12.88 5.60 6.73
CA THR A 74 -11.65 4.89 7.11
C THR A 74 -11.10 4.09 5.94
N THR A 75 -11.99 3.48 5.16
CA THR A 75 -11.58 2.74 3.96
C THR A 75 -10.97 3.67 2.92
N MET A 76 -11.52 4.85 2.74
CA MET A 76 -10.96 5.83 1.81
C MET A 76 -9.57 6.30 2.25
N ASP A 77 -9.38 6.50 3.56
CA ASP A 77 -8.07 6.86 4.09
C ASP A 77 -7.04 5.77 3.82
N PHE A 78 -7.45 4.51 4.02
CA PHE A 78 -6.61 3.34 3.74
C PHE A 78 -6.19 3.34 2.27
N HIS A 79 -7.16 3.55 1.38
CA HIS A 79 -6.89 3.62 -0.06
C HIS A 79 -5.90 4.74 -0.40
N HIS A 80 -6.10 5.93 0.15
CA HIS A 80 -5.22 7.06 -0.14
C HIS A 80 -3.80 6.82 0.34
N GLN A 81 -3.64 6.20 1.50
CA GLN A 81 -2.32 5.90 2.04
C GLN A 81 -1.61 4.87 1.18
N LEU A 82 -2.32 3.83 0.75
CA LEU A 82 -1.74 2.80 -0.10
C LEU A 82 -1.39 3.34 -1.49
N LYS A 83 -2.21 4.24 -2.00
CA LYS A 83 -2.00 4.80 -3.33
C LYS A 83 -0.62 5.44 -3.47
N GLY A 84 -0.18 6.17 -2.46
CA GLY A 84 1.15 6.80 -2.49
C GLY A 84 2.25 5.77 -2.64
N ALA A 85 2.19 4.70 -1.85
CA ALA A 85 3.19 3.65 -1.91
C ALA A 85 3.15 2.89 -3.24
N ILE A 86 1.94 2.66 -3.77
CA ILE A 86 1.77 1.97 -5.05
C ILE A 86 2.34 2.79 -6.19
N LEU A 87 2.08 4.09 -6.21
CA LEU A 87 2.61 4.97 -7.25
C LEU A 87 4.14 5.02 -7.20
N ASP A 88 4.72 5.06 -6.01
CA ASP A 88 6.16 5.02 -5.86
C ASP A 88 6.73 3.68 -6.32
N ALA A 89 6.01 2.58 -6.07
CA ALA A 89 6.42 1.27 -6.56
C ALA A 89 6.45 1.23 -8.08
N VAL A 90 5.47 1.87 -8.73
CA VAL A 90 5.46 1.98 -10.20
C VAL A 90 6.67 2.78 -10.68
N ASP A 91 6.95 3.89 -10.02
CA ASP A 91 8.08 4.75 -10.40
C ASP A 91 9.42 4.04 -10.20
N GLU A 92 9.50 3.15 -9.20
CA GLU A 92 10.71 2.37 -8.94
C GLU A 92 10.83 1.14 -9.83
N GLY A 93 9.85 0.90 -10.69
CA GLY A 93 9.86 -0.26 -11.57
C GLY A 93 9.45 -1.56 -10.90
N LEU A 94 8.88 -1.50 -9.71
CA LEU A 94 8.44 -2.68 -8.96
C LEU A 94 7.07 -3.16 -9.39
N LEU A 95 6.25 -2.27 -9.91
CA LEU A 95 4.88 -2.56 -10.35
C LEU A 95 4.64 -2.06 -11.76
N ASP A 96 3.72 -2.73 -12.44
CA ASP A 96 3.29 -2.32 -13.77
C ASP A 96 2.51 -1.00 -13.68
N ARG A 97 2.72 -0.15 -14.65
CA ARG A 97 2.03 1.15 -14.74
C ARG A 97 0.52 0.99 -14.81
N ALA A 98 0.04 -0.06 -15.45
CA ALA A 98 -1.39 -0.33 -15.55
C ALA A 98 -2.00 -0.52 -14.16
N THR A 99 -1.30 -1.21 -13.26
CA THR A 99 -1.75 -1.39 -11.89
C THR A 99 -1.77 -0.05 -11.16
N GLY A 100 -0.74 0.78 -11.38
CA GLY A 100 -0.69 2.11 -10.79
C GLY A 100 -1.85 2.98 -11.22
N ALA A 101 -2.21 2.92 -12.49
CA ALA A 101 -3.35 3.67 -13.01
C ALA A 101 -4.65 3.20 -12.39
N ALA A 102 -4.79 1.89 -12.21
CA ALA A 102 -5.97 1.31 -11.54
C ALA A 102 -6.05 1.78 -10.11
N ALA A 103 -4.91 1.88 -9.43
CA ALA A 103 -4.87 2.33 -8.05
C ALA A 103 -5.35 3.76 -7.87
N ARG A 104 -5.34 4.55 -8.94
CA ARG A 104 -5.91 5.90 -8.89
C ARG A 104 -7.42 5.92 -8.93
N GLY A 105 -8.03 4.77 -8.96
CA GLY A 105 -9.47 4.68 -9.04
C GLY A 105 -10.04 5.16 -10.35
N ASN A 106 -9.29 4.98 -11.39
CA ASN A 106 -9.69 5.47 -12.66
C ASN A 106 -10.94 4.81 -13.20
N PRO A 107 -11.79 5.54 -13.79
CA PRO A 107 -13.03 5.05 -14.35
C PRO A 107 -12.84 4.08 -15.45
#